data_7ffa0e1122214d50e287e653e5b781e5
#
_entry.id   7ffa0e1122214d50e287e653e5b781e5
#
_cell.length_a   1.000
_cell.length_b   1.000
_cell.length_c   1.000
_cell.angle_alpha   90.00
_cell.angle_beta   90.00
_cell.angle_gamma   90.00
#
_symmetry.space_group_name_H-M   'P 1'
#
loop_
_entity.id
_entity.type
_entity.pdbx_description
1 polymer ?
#
loop_
_entity_poly.entity_id
_entity_poly.type
_entity_poly.pdbx_seq_one_letter_code
_entity_poly.pdbx_strand_id
1 'polypeptide(L)'
;VRAGAIDRQMFLARYADVYKGDAHWQAIDVTGSDTYSWRPNSTYVANPPYFEGLETEPTPVSDIVGAKPLLILGDSVTTDHISPAGSIKADSPAGRWLQERQVSPQDFNSYGSRRGHHEVMVRGTFANIRIRNEMVPGTEGGLSRYGGETMPVYDAAMRHEADGTPLVVIAGKEYGTGSSRDWAAKGTFLLGVRAVIVESFERIHRSNLVGMGVLPLQFREGETRQSLGLTGDDQFSIRGLADLEPGQEVVVEVTRADGRRDSFTALCRIDTANEMEY
;
A
#
# COMPACT_ATOMS: atom_id res chain seq x y z
N VAL A 1 -18.78 16.64 35.86
CA VAL A 1 -18.46 15.63 36.93
C VAL A 1 -18.23 16.41 38.22
N ARG A 2 -19.04 16.17 39.25
CA ARG A 2 -18.85 16.84 40.56
C ARG A 2 -17.57 16.31 41.20
N ALA A 3 -16.72 17.19 41.70
CA ALA A 3 -15.43 16.89 42.33
C ALA A 3 -15.48 16.01 43.56
N GLY A 4 -16.61 15.49 44.00
CA GLY A 4 -16.77 14.55 45.11
C GLY A 4 -17.31 13.18 44.68
N ALA A 5 -17.45 12.93 43.38
CA ALA A 5 -18.02 11.67 42.90
C ALA A 5 -16.97 10.55 42.69
N ILE A 6 -15.69 10.88 42.82
CA ILE A 6 -14.58 9.94 42.66
C ILE A 6 -13.69 10.05 43.91
N ASP A 7 -13.52 8.94 44.62
CA ASP A 7 -12.63 8.85 45.79
C ASP A 7 -11.47 7.85 45.53
N ARG A 8 -10.50 7.86 46.45
CA ARG A 8 -9.33 6.99 46.35
C ARG A 8 -9.70 5.50 46.40
N GLN A 9 -10.73 5.13 47.14
CA GLN A 9 -11.12 3.72 47.27
C GLN A 9 -11.73 3.22 45.93
N MET A 10 -12.50 4.04 45.27
CA MET A 10 -13.03 3.71 43.95
C MET A 10 -11.90 3.47 42.91
N PHE A 11 -10.86 4.31 42.94
CA PHE A 11 -9.68 4.10 42.11
C PHE A 11 -8.98 2.77 42.46
N LEU A 12 -8.68 2.55 43.72
CA LEU A 12 -8.01 1.32 44.17
C LEU A 12 -8.82 0.08 43.79
N ALA A 13 -10.13 0.10 43.97
CA ALA A 13 -11.01 -1.03 43.64
C ALA A 13 -11.04 -1.30 42.11
N ARG A 14 -11.02 -0.26 41.29
CA ARG A 14 -11.05 -0.40 39.79
C ARG A 14 -9.72 -0.86 39.20
N TYR A 15 -8.61 -0.55 39.89
CA TYR A 15 -7.27 -0.92 39.37
C TYR A 15 -6.64 -2.12 40.12
N ALA A 16 -7.33 -2.67 41.16
CA ALA A 16 -6.78 -3.75 41.99
C ALA A 16 -6.43 -5.02 41.18
N ASP A 17 -7.18 -5.31 40.14
CA ASP A 17 -7.04 -6.52 39.32
C ASP A 17 -6.88 -6.25 37.82
N VAL A 18 -6.54 -4.99 37.45
CA VAL A 18 -6.42 -4.58 36.04
C VAL A 18 -5.47 -5.44 35.23
N TYR A 19 -4.46 -6.05 35.88
CA TYR A 19 -3.50 -6.93 35.19
C TYR A 19 -3.97 -8.39 35.08
N LYS A 20 -5.09 -8.76 35.73
CA LYS A 20 -5.61 -10.14 35.66
C LYS A 20 -6.47 -10.38 34.41
N GLY A 21 -7.09 -9.31 33.90
CA GLY A 21 -8.11 -9.43 32.88
C GLY A 21 -9.40 -10.08 33.35
N ASP A 22 -10.39 -10.21 32.50
CA ASP A 22 -11.65 -10.90 32.77
C ASP A 22 -11.54 -12.43 32.60
N ALA A 23 -12.62 -13.14 32.82
CA ALA A 23 -12.66 -14.59 32.68
C ALA A 23 -12.38 -15.07 31.23
N HIS A 24 -12.76 -14.29 30.23
CA HIS A 24 -12.48 -14.63 28.83
C HIS A 24 -10.99 -14.48 28.50
N TRP A 25 -10.35 -13.42 29.03
CA TRP A 25 -8.91 -13.23 28.92
C TRP A 25 -8.13 -14.35 29.58
N GLN A 26 -8.54 -14.73 30.79
CA GLN A 26 -7.88 -15.81 31.58
C GLN A 26 -8.10 -17.21 30.96
N ALA A 27 -9.16 -17.40 30.21
CA ALA A 27 -9.46 -18.66 29.51
C ALA A 27 -8.67 -18.85 28.22
N ILE A 28 -7.90 -17.83 27.76
CA ILE A 28 -7.05 -17.96 26.59
C ILE A 28 -5.88 -18.89 26.94
N ASP A 29 -5.87 -20.07 26.34
CA ASP A 29 -4.75 -21.00 26.46
C ASP A 29 -3.56 -20.50 25.63
N VAL A 30 -2.49 -20.14 26.32
CA VAL A 30 -1.26 -19.65 25.71
C VAL A 30 -0.18 -20.72 25.91
N THR A 31 0.15 -21.43 24.87
CA THR A 31 1.36 -22.25 24.85
C THR A 31 2.57 -21.33 24.80
N GLY A 32 3.37 -21.32 25.86
CA GLY A 32 4.63 -20.56 25.88
C GLY A 32 5.57 -21.04 24.78
N SER A 33 5.88 -20.17 23.81
CA SER A 33 6.88 -20.44 22.79
C SER A 33 7.56 -19.13 22.42
N ASP A 34 8.82 -19.19 21.98
CA ASP A 34 9.60 -18.01 21.57
C ASP A 34 9.11 -17.42 20.25
N THR A 35 8.36 -18.21 19.47
CA THR A 35 7.83 -17.81 18.17
C THR A 35 6.33 -18.10 18.08
N TYR A 36 5.63 -17.30 17.25
CA TYR A 36 4.22 -17.51 17.00
C TYR A 36 3.99 -18.75 16.11
N SER A 37 3.06 -19.61 16.52
CA SER A 37 2.65 -20.78 15.72
C SER A 37 1.61 -20.38 14.68
N TRP A 38 2.07 -20.13 13.46
CA TRP A 38 1.22 -19.76 12.34
C TRP A 38 0.27 -20.89 11.94
N ARG A 39 -0.99 -20.58 11.70
CA ARG A 39 -2.03 -21.51 11.22
C ARG A 39 -2.28 -21.27 9.73
N PRO A 40 -1.86 -22.17 8.83
CA PRO A 40 -1.95 -21.95 7.37
C PRO A 40 -3.38 -21.77 6.84
N ASN A 41 -4.36 -22.33 7.55
CA ASN A 41 -5.78 -22.23 7.20
C ASN A 41 -6.50 -21.03 7.82
N SER A 42 -5.82 -20.20 8.59
CA SER A 42 -6.43 -18.98 9.11
C SER A 42 -6.71 -18.01 7.98
N THR A 43 -7.90 -17.38 7.98
CA THR A 43 -8.26 -16.30 7.06
C THR A 43 -8.23 -14.92 7.74
N TYR A 44 -7.76 -14.85 8.98
CA TYR A 44 -7.64 -13.62 9.78
C TYR A 44 -6.20 -13.18 10.01
N VAL A 45 -5.28 -14.15 10.18
CA VAL A 45 -3.86 -13.88 10.47
C VAL A 45 -3.02 -14.82 9.64
N ALA A 46 -2.04 -14.28 8.93
CA ALA A 46 -1.07 -15.03 8.14
C ALA A 46 0.35 -14.52 8.41
N ASN A 47 1.32 -15.41 8.25
CA ASN A 47 2.72 -14.99 8.22
C ASN A 47 2.93 -13.99 7.08
N PRO A 48 3.40 -12.77 7.35
CA PRO A 48 3.55 -11.78 6.30
C PRO A 48 4.77 -12.09 5.41
N PRO A 49 4.70 -11.83 4.08
CA PRO A 49 5.75 -12.20 3.14
C PRO A 49 6.96 -11.25 3.16
N TYR A 50 6.95 -10.20 3.97
CA TYR A 50 7.98 -9.14 3.94
C TYR A 50 9.38 -9.60 4.32
N PHE A 51 9.49 -10.76 4.98
CA PHE A 51 10.75 -11.35 5.43
C PHE A 51 11.13 -12.61 4.64
N GLU A 52 10.34 -12.98 3.64
CA GLU A 52 10.65 -14.13 2.80
C GLU A 52 11.81 -13.79 1.85
N GLY A 53 12.80 -14.67 1.79
CA GLY A 53 13.97 -14.48 0.92
C GLY A 53 14.95 -13.39 1.37
N LEU A 54 14.86 -12.90 2.62
CA LEU A 54 15.86 -11.99 3.16
C LEU A 54 17.20 -12.70 3.29
N GLU A 55 18.22 -12.08 2.75
CA GLU A 55 19.61 -12.47 2.86
C GLU A 55 20.30 -11.70 3.99
N THR A 56 21.45 -12.19 4.46
CA THR A 56 22.26 -11.53 5.50
C THR A 56 22.84 -10.21 5.02
N GLU A 57 23.13 -10.13 3.72
CA GLU A 57 23.61 -8.92 3.05
C GLU A 57 22.47 -8.33 2.20
N PRO A 58 22.27 -7.02 2.21
CA PRO A 58 21.27 -6.37 1.38
C PRO A 58 21.51 -6.62 -0.11
N THR A 59 20.46 -6.94 -0.85
CA THR A 59 20.54 -7.02 -2.31
C THR A 59 20.83 -5.62 -2.88
N PRO A 60 21.81 -5.49 -3.80
CA PRO A 60 22.11 -4.21 -4.42
C PRO A 60 20.85 -3.58 -5.09
N VAL A 61 20.68 -2.28 -4.91
CA VAL A 61 19.60 -1.54 -5.55
C VAL A 61 19.80 -1.57 -7.06
N SER A 62 18.75 -1.89 -7.79
CA SER A 62 18.75 -1.93 -9.25
C SER A 62 17.78 -0.88 -9.84
N ASP A 63 18.06 -0.45 -11.06
CA ASP A 63 17.19 0.42 -11.82
C ASP A 63 15.80 -0.21 -12.03
N ILE A 64 14.78 0.62 -12.04
CA ILE A 64 13.41 0.22 -12.40
C ILE A 64 13.29 0.39 -13.91
N VAL A 65 13.08 -0.70 -14.64
CA VAL A 65 13.07 -0.69 -16.11
C VAL A 65 11.75 -1.21 -16.64
N GLY A 66 11.15 -0.43 -17.55
CA GLY A 66 9.95 -0.85 -18.28
C GLY A 66 8.67 -0.92 -17.45
N ALA A 67 8.61 -0.17 -16.35
CA ALA A 67 7.43 -0.15 -15.48
C ALA A 67 6.19 0.41 -16.19
N LYS A 68 5.03 -0.17 -15.88
CA LYS A 68 3.73 0.29 -16.38
C LYS A 68 2.95 1.01 -15.28
N PRO A 69 2.13 2.03 -15.61
CA PRO A 69 1.20 2.60 -14.65
C PRO A 69 0.14 1.57 -14.22
N LEU A 70 0.02 1.37 -12.92
CA LEU A 70 -1.13 0.66 -12.35
C LEU A 70 -2.30 1.63 -12.18
N LEU A 71 -2.01 2.87 -11.78
CA LEU A 71 -2.98 3.91 -11.50
C LEU A 71 -2.42 5.28 -11.90
N ILE A 72 -3.28 6.11 -12.50
CA ILE A 72 -3.07 7.55 -12.65
C ILE A 72 -4.19 8.26 -11.92
N LEU A 73 -3.86 8.98 -10.85
CA LEU A 73 -4.81 9.53 -9.89
C LEU A 73 -4.72 11.05 -9.81
N GLY A 74 -5.79 11.68 -9.33
CA GLY A 74 -5.84 13.12 -9.06
C GLY A 74 -5.17 13.53 -7.76
N ASP A 75 -5.53 14.74 -7.31
CA ASP A 75 -5.07 15.31 -6.04
C ASP A 75 -5.77 14.70 -4.84
N SER A 76 -5.18 14.88 -3.65
CA SER A 76 -5.76 14.56 -2.34
C SER A 76 -6.23 13.10 -2.21
N VAL A 77 -5.47 12.17 -2.81
CA VAL A 77 -5.70 10.73 -2.60
C VAL A 77 -5.24 10.35 -1.21
N THR A 78 -6.20 10.06 -0.34
CA THR A 78 -5.94 9.80 1.07
C THR A 78 -5.51 8.37 1.33
N THR A 79 -4.90 8.11 2.48
CA THR A 79 -4.61 6.75 2.95
C THR A 79 -5.87 5.89 3.10
N ASP A 80 -7.04 6.50 3.30
CA ASP A 80 -8.34 5.79 3.33
C ASP A 80 -8.81 5.35 1.93
N HIS A 81 -8.35 6.03 0.88
CA HIS A 81 -8.56 5.59 -0.50
C HIS A 81 -7.65 4.40 -0.85
N ILE A 82 -6.41 4.42 -0.37
CA ILE A 82 -5.37 3.43 -0.71
C ILE A 82 -5.53 2.17 0.14
N SER A 83 -5.52 2.32 1.47
CA SER A 83 -5.64 1.21 2.42
C SER A 83 -7.07 0.67 2.44
N PRO A 84 -7.27 -0.64 2.38
CA PRO A 84 -8.61 -1.20 2.43
C PRO A 84 -9.30 -0.93 3.78
N ALA A 85 -10.57 -0.57 3.70
CA ALA A 85 -11.42 -0.29 4.86
C ALA A 85 -12.87 -0.71 4.59
N GLY A 86 -13.66 -0.86 5.65
CA GLY A 86 -15.07 -1.21 5.58
C GLY A 86 -15.34 -2.66 5.23
N SER A 87 -16.53 -2.92 4.72
CA SER A 87 -17.03 -4.27 4.40
C SER A 87 -16.38 -4.83 3.14
N ILE A 88 -16.21 -6.15 3.12
CA ILE A 88 -15.71 -6.89 1.97
C ILE A 88 -16.91 -7.30 1.10
N LYS A 89 -16.92 -6.89 -0.17
CA LYS A 89 -17.96 -7.28 -1.11
C LYS A 89 -17.71 -8.69 -1.65
N ALA A 90 -18.78 -9.46 -1.86
CA ALA A 90 -18.68 -10.86 -2.28
C ALA A 90 -18.04 -11.04 -3.67
N ASP A 91 -18.28 -10.09 -4.58
CA ASP A 91 -17.76 -10.07 -5.94
C ASP A 91 -16.37 -9.42 -6.07
N SER A 92 -15.84 -8.86 -4.97
CA SER A 92 -14.49 -8.27 -4.95
C SER A 92 -13.40 -9.36 -4.97
N PRO A 93 -12.15 -9.00 -5.36
CA PRO A 93 -11.02 -9.94 -5.27
C PRO A 93 -10.84 -10.56 -3.88
N ALA A 94 -11.03 -9.79 -2.81
CA ALA A 94 -10.97 -10.31 -1.44
C ALA A 94 -12.15 -11.23 -1.11
N GLY A 95 -13.35 -10.89 -1.59
CA GLY A 95 -14.54 -11.72 -1.40
C GLY A 95 -14.41 -13.06 -2.11
N ARG A 96 -13.95 -13.08 -3.35
CA ARG A 96 -13.67 -14.32 -4.10
C ARG A 96 -12.66 -15.21 -3.37
N TRP A 97 -11.55 -14.60 -2.92
CA TRP A 97 -10.51 -15.31 -2.18
C TRP A 97 -11.01 -15.94 -0.88
N LEU A 98 -11.92 -15.28 -0.16
CA LEU A 98 -12.55 -15.81 1.06
C LEU A 98 -13.51 -16.95 0.74
N GLN A 99 -14.33 -16.82 -0.31
CA GLN A 99 -15.25 -17.89 -0.75
C GLN A 99 -14.51 -19.15 -1.19
N GLU A 100 -13.40 -19.03 -1.89
CA GLU A 100 -12.50 -20.14 -2.24
C GLU A 100 -12.00 -20.91 -1.00
N ARG A 101 -11.95 -20.24 0.14
CA ARG A 101 -11.57 -20.80 1.46
C ARG A 101 -12.78 -21.16 2.32
N GLN A 102 -13.95 -21.29 1.69
CA GLN A 102 -15.20 -21.72 2.32
C GLN A 102 -15.70 -20.75 3.42
N VAL A 103 -15.30 -19.47 3.39
CA VAL A 103 -15.87 -18.42 4.23
C VAL A 103 -17.14 -17.91 3.57
N SER A 104 -18.27 -18.03 4.28
CA SER A 104 -19.55 -17.53 3.81
C SER A 104 -19.57 -16.00 3.74
N PRO A 105 -20.25 -15.35 2.78
CA PRO A 105 -20.35 -13.89 2.70
C PRO A 105 -20.83 -13.19 3.98
N GLN A 106 -21.69 -13.84 4.75
CA GLN A 106 -22.15 -13.33 6.05
C GLN A 106 -21.05 -13.31 7.12
N ASP A 107 -19.98 -14.09 6.95
CA ASP A 107 -18.85 -14.25 7.88
C ASP A 107 -17.60 -13.48 7.41
N PHE A 108 -17.70 -12.71 6.33
CA PHE A 108 -16.56 -11.95 5.78
C PHE A 108 -16.00 -10.94 6.78
N ASN A 109 -16.87 -10.37 7.62
CA ASN A 109 -16.48 -9.25 8.46
C ASN A 109 -15.99 -8.04 7.63
N SER A 110 -15.02 -7.31 8.16
CA SER A 110 -14.44 -6.15 7.51
C SER A 110 -12.96 -6.34 7.24
N TYR A 111 -12.40 -5.52 6.35
CA TYR A 111 -10.95 -5.44 6.14
C TYR A 111 -10.20 -5.16 7.46
N GLY A 112 -10.75 -4.29 8.32
CA GLY A 112 -10.16 -3.99 9.62
C GLY A 112 -10.02 -5.21 10.52
N SER A 113 -11.00 -6.11 10.52
CA SER A 113 -10.96 -7.37 11.28
C SER A 113 -9.92 -8.35 10.73
N ARG A 114 -9.57 -8.25 9.46
CA ARG A 114 -8.64 -9.14 8.75
C ARG A 114 -7.30 -8.48 8.43
N ARG A 115 -6.99 -7.34 9.04
CA ARG A 115 -5.74 -6.59 8.79
C ARG A 115 -4.46 -7.36 9.08
N GLY A 116 -4.54 -8.46 9.82
CA GLY A 116 -3.43 -9.39 10.04
C GLY A 116 -3.21 -10.40 8.92
N HIS A 117 -4.01 -10.34 7.84
CA HIS A 117 -3.91 -11.25 6.71
C HIS A 117 -3.60 -10.50 5.41
N HIS A 118 -2.35 -10.56 4.98
CA HIS A 118 -1.86 -9.80 3.81
C HIS A 118 -2.62 -10.12 2.52
N GLU A 119 -3.01 -11.38 2.30
CA GLU A 119 -3.75 -11.80 1.12
C GLU A 119 -5.14 -11.14 1.02
N VAL A 120 -5.81 -10.90 2.14
CA VAL A 120 -7.08 -10.17 2.16
C VAL A 120 -6.83 -8.69 1.91
N MET A 121 -5.83 -8.12 2.59
CA MET A 121 -5.56 -6.70 2.54
C MET A 121 -5.05 -6.23 1.17
N VAL A 122 -4.16 -6.98 0.52
CA VAL A 122 -3.67 -6.61 -0.82
C VAL A 122 -4.80 -6.56 -1.84
N ARG A 123 -5.77 -7.48 -1.73
CA ARG A 123 -6.94 -7.55 -2.62
C ARG A 123 -7.92 -6.39 -2.47
N GLY A 124 -7.82 -5.65 -1.37
CA GLY A 124 -8.60 -4.44 -1.13
C GLY A 124 -7.83 -3.14 -1.30
N THR A 125 -6.53 -3.22 -1.57
CA THR A 125 -5.68 -2.05 -1.78
C THR A 125 -6.11 -1.32 -3.05
N PHE A 126 -6.31 0.01 -2.96
CA PHE A 126 -6.90 0.86 -4.00
C PHE A 126 -8.32 0.45 -4.43
N ALA A 127 -9.04 -0.33 -3.63
CA ALA A 127 -10.40 -0.77 -3.96
C ALA A 127 -11.51 0.17 -3.43
N ASN A 128 -11.16 1.36 -2.93
CA ASN A 128 -12.13 2.33 -2.43
C ASN A 128 -13.05 2.80 -3.56
N ILE A 129 -14.36 2.86 -3.28
CA ILE A 129 -15.40 3.25 -4.25
C ILE A 129 -15.27 4.68 -4.78
N ARG A 130 -14.49 5.54 -4.11
CA ARG A 130 -14.28 6.95 -4.49
C ARG A 130 -13.02 7.17 -5.32
N ILE A 131 -12.22 6.14 -5.57
CA ILE A 131 -11.04 6.26 -6.43
C ILE A 131 -11.49 6.54 -7.86
N ARG A 132 -10.82 7.51 -8.49
CA ARG A 132 -10.98 7.83 -9.90
C ARG A 132 -9.63 7.62 -10.56
N ASN A 133 -9.53 6.54 -11.31
CA ASN A 133 -8.34 6.25 -12.10
C ASN A 133 -8.50 6.84 -13.50
N GLU A 134 -7.64 7.79 -13.86
CA GLU A 134 -7.67 8.47 -15.17
C GLU A 134 -7.42 7.50 -16.35
N MET A 135 -6.87 6.30 -16.08
CA MET A 135 -6.71 5.24 -17.09
C MET A 135 -8.04 4.58 -17.50
N VAL A 136 -9.09 4.72 -16.68
CA VAL A 136 -10.45 4.20 -16.93
C VAL A 136 -11.49 5.31 -16.76
N PRO A 137 -11.49 6.32 -17.66
CA PRO A 137 -12.29 7.51 -17.50
C PRO A 137 -13.78 7.17 -17.45
N GLY A 138 -14.54 7.97 -16.68
CA GLY A 138 -15.98 7.80 -16.50
C GLY A 138 -16.37 6.72 -15.49
N THR A 139 -15.40 6.06 -14.84
CA THR A 139 -15.66 5.08 -13.78
C THR A 139 -15.19 5.59 -12.42
N GLU A 140 -15.85 5.11 -11.36
CA GLU A 140 -15.41 5.26 -9.98
C GLU A 140 -15.19 3.88 -9.36
N GLY A 141 -14.29 3.79 -8.38
CA GLY A 141 -13.98 2.56 -7.69
C GLY A 141 -12.58 2.03 -8.02
N GLY A 142 -12.26 0.91 -7.41
CA GLY A 142 -10.94 0.26 -7.51
C GLY A 142 -10.71 -0.47 -8.82
N LEU A 143 -10.76 0.25 -9.93
CA LEU A 143 -10.56 -0.29 -11.28
C LEU A 143 -9.25 0.20 -11.89
N SER A 144 -8.63 -0.67 -12.67
CA SER A 144 -7.47 -0.38 -13.50
C SER A 144 -7.61 -1.08 -14.86
N ARG A 145 -6.55 -1.01 -15.66
CA ARG A 145 -6.53 -1.56 -17.02
C ARG A 145 -5.30 -2.44 -17.23
N TYR A 146 -5.51 -3.56 -17.91
CA TYR A 146 -4.44 -4.41 -18.42
C TYR A 146 -4.80 -4.87 -19.85
N GLY A 147 -3.90 -4.71 -20.83
CA GLY A 147 -4.13 -5.14 -22.21
C GLY A 147 -5.38 -4.53 -22.88
N GLY A 148 -5.82 -3.34 -22.43
CA GLY A 148 -7.05 -2.69 -22.91
C GLY A 148 -8.32 -3.09 -22.15
N GLU A 149 -8.29 -4.12 -21.32
CA GLU A 149 -9.42 -4.59 -20.50
C GLU A 149 -9.46 -3.87 -19.15
N THR A 150 -10.66 -3.43 -18.73
CA THR A 150 -10.90 -2.85 -17.40
C THR A 150 -11.21 -3.96 -16.40
N MET A 151 -10.54 -3.93 -15.26
CA MET A 151 -10.70 -4.92 -14.19
C MET A 151 -10.35 -4.33 -12.82
N PRO A 152 -10.62 -5.05 -11.70
CA PRO A 152 -10.15 -4.64 -10.37
C PRO A 152 -8.63 -4.41 -10.34
N VAL A 153 -8.19 -3.41 -9.56
CA VAL A 153 -6.76 -3.06 -9.45
C VAL A 153 -5.89 -4.28 -9.09
N TYR A 154 -6.36 -5.11 -8.16
CA TYR A 154 -5.64 -6.33 -7.78
C TYR A 154 -5.47 -7.28 -8.98
N ASP A 155 -6.54 -7.53 -9.73
CA ASP A 155 -6.51 -8.46 -10.85
C ASP A 155 -5.56 -7.94 -11.97
N ALA A 156 -5.55 -6.63 -12.23
CA ALA A 156 -4.61 -6.01 -13.16
C ALA A 156 -3.15 -6.12 -12.69
N ALA A 157 -2.89 -5.88 -11.40
CA ALA A 157 -1.56 -6.01 -10.81
C ALA A 157 -1.02 -7.44 -10.93
N MET A 158 -1.84 -8.45 -10.65
CA MET A 158 -1.44 -9.87 -10.76
C MET A 158 -1.14 -10.29 -12.22
N ARG A 159 -1.80 -9.70 -13.20
CA ARG A 159 -1.46 -9.94 -14.61
C ARG A 159 -0.10 -9.34 -14.97
N HIS A 160 0.19 -8.13 -14.51
CA HIS A 160 1.50 -7.51 -14.69
C HIS A 160 2.61 -8.27 -13.97
N GLU A 161 2.34 -8.80 -12.79
CA GLU A 161 3.27 -9.64 -12.04
C GLU A 161 3.60 -10.93 -12.83
N ALA A 162 2.58 -11.58 -13.40
CA ALA A 162 2.78 -12.77 -14.25
C ALA A 162 3.64 -12.50 -15.47
N ASP A 163 3.62 -11.26 -16.00
CA ASP A 163 4.49 -10.83 -17.10
C ASP A 163 5.88 -10.35 -16.63
N GLY A 164 6.13 -10.33 -15.32
CA GLY A 164 7.36 -9.77 -14.75
C GLY A 164 7.50 -8.25 -14.93
N THR A 165 6.38 -7.54 -15.13
CA THR A 165 6.35 -6.09 -15.39
C THR A 165 6.27 -5.33 -14.06
N PRO A 166 7.26 -4.50 -13.69
CA PRO A 166 7.16 -3.63 -12.52
C PRO A 166 6.08 -2.56 -12.74
N LEU A 167 5.56 -2.03 -11.63
CA LEU A 167 4.47 -1.07 -11.67
C LEU A 167 4.85 0.27 -11.05
N VAL A 168 4.18 1.33 -11.50
CA VAL A 168 4.22 2.67 -10.90
C VAL A 168 2.82 3.18 -10.64
N VAL A 169 2.69 4.04 -9.63
CA VAL A 169 1.49 4.85 -9.38
C VAL A 169 1.86 6.31 -9.63
N ILE A 170 1.03 7.01 -10.38
CA ILE A 170 1.19 8.44 -10.67
C ILE A 170 0.01 9.17 -10.04
N ALA A 171 0.26 10.28 -9.32
CA ALA A 171 -0.80 11.05 -8.70
C ALA A 171 -0.49 12.55 -8.66
N GLY A 172 -1.44 13.33 -8.17
CA GLY A 172 -1.32 14.78 -8.01
C GLY A 172 -0.77 15.18 -6.64
N LYS A 173 -1.34 16.25 -6.09
CA LYS A 173 -0.92 16.85 -4.81
C LYS A 173 -1.46 16.08 -3.61
N GLU A 174 -0.75 16.23 -2.48
CA GLU A 174 -1.17 15.73 -1.16
C GLU A 174 -1.44 14.21 -1.12
N TYR A 175 -0.64 13.45 -1.87
CA TYR A 175 -0.79 12.00 -1.92
C TYR A 175 -0.50 11.35 -0.57
N GLY A 176 -1.43 10.53 -0.10
CA GLY A 176 -1.32 9.81 1.17
C GLY A 176 -1.74 10.62 2.40
N THR A 177 -2.43 11.76 2.22
CA THR A 177 -2.99 12.54 3.34
C THR A 177 -4.01 11.73 4.14
N GLY A 178 -4.25 12.12 5.40
CA GLY A 178 -5.20 11.45 6.30
C GLY A 178 -4.54 10.66 7.43
N SER A 179 -5.16 9.56 7.84
CA SER A 179 -4.69 8.72 8.94
C SER A 179 -3.38 8.00 8.59
N SER A 180 -2.51 7.76 9.60
CA SER A 180 -1.30 6.93 9.42
C SER A 180 -1.69 5.48 9.24
N ARG A 181 -1.81 5.05 7.99
CA ARG A 181 -2.13 3.66 7.63
C ARG A 181 -0.95 3.05 6.88
N ASP A 182 -0.17 2.23 7.56
CA ASP A 182 0.96 1.50 6.98
C ASP A 182 0.51 0.55 5.84
N TRP A 183 -0.72 0.00 5.91
CA TRP A 183 -1.29 -0.78 4.82
C TRP A 183 -1.42 -0.03 3.51
N ALA A 184 -1.47 1.30 3.52
CA ALA A 184 -1.41 2.09 2.29
C ALA A 184 -0.07 1.90 1.55
N ALA A 185 1.04 1.73 2.28
CA ALA A 185 2.35 1.43 1.69
C ALA A 185 2.56 -0.09 1.49
N LYS A 186 2.21 -0.92 2.46
CA LYS A 186 2.30 -2.38 2.38
C LYS A 186 1.52 -2.95 1.20
N GLY A 187 0.28 -2.54 1.03
CA GLY A 187 -0.56 -2.97 -0.08
C GLY A 187 -0.01 -2.50 -1.43
N THR A 188 0.48 -1.26 -1.50
CA THR A 188 1.14 -0.72 -2.70
C THR A 188 2.35 -1.57 -3.10
N PHE A 189 3.22 -1.92 -2.15
CA PHE A 189 4.36 -2.81 -2.37
C PHE A 189 3.92 -4.20 -2.85
N LEU A 190 2.94 -4.80 -2.18
CA LEU A 190 2.45 -6.16 -2.49
C LEU A 190 1.75 -6.25 -3.85
N LEU A 191 1.26 -5.14 -4.40
CA LEU A 191 0.74 -5.07 -5.77
C LEU A 191 1.85 -4.98 -6.84
N GLY A 192 3.13 -5.01 -6.45
CA GLY A 192 4.24 -4.92 -7.39
C GLY A 192 4.62 -3.49 -7.79
N VAL A 193 4.08 -2.47 -7.11
CA VAL A 193 4.45 -1.08 -7.34
C VAL A 193 5.86 -0.82 -6.79
N ARG A 194 6.75 -0.33 -7.65
CA ARG A 194 8.14 -0.03 -7.32
C ARG A 194 8.42 1.44 -7.09
N ALA A 195 7.63 2.32 -7.72
CA ALA A 195 7.74 3.75 -7.50
C ALA A 195 6.37 4.43 -7.51
N VAL A 196 6.28 5.53 -6.77
CA VAL A 196 5.12 6.42 -6.74
C VAL A 196 5.61 7.80 -7.13
N ILE A 197 5.03 8.41 -8.20
CA ILE A 197 5.44 9.68 -8.78
C ILE A 197 4.30 10.68 -8.62
N VAL A 198 4.50 11.73 -7.84
CA VAL A 198 3.42 12.67 -7.48
C VAL A 198 3.88 14.13 -7.49
N GLU A 199 2.93 15.06 -7.41
CA GLU A 199 3.22 16.49 -7.25
C GLU A 199 3.63 16.83 -5.81
N SER A 200 3.04 16.17 -4.81
CA SER A 200 3.49 16.27 -3.41
C SER A 200 2.99 15.09 -2.57
N PHE A 201 3.76 14.73 -1.55
CA PHE A 201 3.43 13.68 -0.58
C PHE A 201 2.98 14.25 0.75
N GLU A 202 2.09 13.51 1.43
CA GLU A 202 1.99 13.62 2.88
C GLU A 202 3.21 12.92 3.52
N ARG A 203 3.76 13.55 4.55
CA ARG A 203 5.05 13.16 5.15
C ARG A 203 5.11 11.73 5.68
N ILE A 204 4.08 11.31 6.42
CA ILE A 204 4.06 9.98 7.06
C ILE A 204 3.93 8.90 5.98
N HIS A 205 3.06 9.11 5.00
CA HIS A 205 2.88 8.15 3.92
C HIS A 205 4.13 8.01 3.07
N ARG A 206 4.82 9.12 2.77
CA ARG A 206 6.13 9.10 2.10
C ARG A 206 7.14 8.23 2.85
N SER A 207 7.27 8.43 4.17
CA SER A 207 8.17 7.62 5.00
C SER A 207 7.77 6.14 5.03
N ASN A 208 6.47 5.85 5.04
CA ASN A 208 5.98 4.46 4.98
C ASN A 208 6.30 3.81 3.63
N LEU A 209 6.24 4.54 2.51
CA LEU A 209 6.66 4.03 1.20
C LEU A 209 8.14 3.66 1.20
N VAL A 210 9.01 4.53 1.73
CA VAL A 210 10.45 4.23 1.88
C VAL A 210 10.65 2.97 2.71
N GLY A 211 10.03 2.89 3.89
CA GLY A 211 10.14 1.74 4.79
C GLY A 211 9.62 0.42 4.19
N MET A 212 8.84 0.48 3.11
CA MET A 212 8.38 -0.70 2.36
C MET A 212 9.19 -0.95 1.07
N GLY A 213 10.21 -0.13 0.78
CA GLY A 213 11.01 -0.27 -0.44
C GLY A 213 10.28 0.21 -1.71
N VAL A 214 9.31 1.11 -1.58
CA VAL A 214 8.66 1.78 -2.70
C VAL A 214 9.25 3.17 -2.87
N LEU A 215 9.87 3.44 -4.03
CA LEU A 215 10.58 4.68 -4.32
C LEU A 215 9.61 5.87 -4.45
N PRO A 216 9.66 6.87 -3.55
CA PRO A 216 8.85 8.07 -3.67
C PRO A 216 9.54 9.11 -4.55
N LEU A 217 8.91 9.51 -5.66
CA LEU A 217 9.39 10.52 -6.59
C LEU A 217 8.42 11.68 -6.66
N GLN A 218 8.95 12.89 -6.70
CA GLN A 218 8.16 14.12 -6.80
C GLN A 218 8.50 14.85 -8.09
N PHE A 219 7.46 15.26 -8.83
CA PHE A 219 7.64 16.15 -9.99
C PHE A 219 8.33 17.46 -9.58
N ARG A 220 9.09 18.04 -10.48
CA ARG A 220 9.62 19.39 -10.29
C ARG A 220 8.50 20.41 -10.19
N GLU A 221 8.80 21.53 -9.55
CA GLU A 221 7.83 22.63 -9.42
C GLU A 221 7.31 23.08 -10.80
N GLY A 222 5.99 23.14 -10.92
CA GLY A 222 5.31 23.49 -12.17
C GLY A 222 5.10 22.31 -13.14
N GLU A 223 5.70 21.15 -12.91
CA GLU A 223 5.44 19.94 -13.68
C GLU A 223 4.34 19.09 -13.05
N THR A 224 3.48 18.55 -13.90
CA THR A 224 2.38 17.67 -13.51
C THR A 224 2.27 16.52 -14.52
N ARG A 225 1.54 15.46 -14.15
CA ARG A 225 1.23 14.38 -15.10
C ARG A 225 0.57 14.88 -16.39
N GLN A 226 -0.26 15.95 -16.28
CA GLN A 226 -0.92 16.56 -17.44
C GLN A 226 0.05 17.38 -18.29
N SER A 227 0.90 18.23 -17.68
CA SER A 227 1.88 19.05 -18.42
C SER A 227 2.90 18.19 -19.17
N LEU A 228 3.24 17.02 -18.59
CA LEU A 228 4.14 16.03 -19.22
C LEU A 228 3.39 15.08 -20.17
N GLY A 229 2.06 15.17 -20.26
CA GLY A 229 1.23 14.32 -21.11
C GLY A 229 1.36 12.82 -20.79
N LEU A 230 1.48 12.46 -19.51
CA LEU A 230 1.64 11.06 -19.11
C LEU A 230 0.31 10.31 -19.23
N THR A 231 0.37 9.09 -19.76
CA THR A 231 -0.80 8.25 -20.01
C THR A 231 -0.63 6.84 -19.46
N GLY A 232 -1.74 6.10 -19.38
CA GLY A 232 -1.73 4.70 -18.94
C GLY A 232 -1.07 3.72 -19.90
N ASP A 233 -0.76 4.17 -21.11
CA ASP A 233 -0.11 3.34 -22.16
C ASP A 233 1.41 3.53 -22.21
N ASP A 234 1.92 4.53 -21.48
CA ASP A 234 3.35 4.81 -21.38
C ASP A 234 4.10 3.73 -20.60
N GLN A 235 5.41 3.70 -20.79
CA GLN A 235 6.32 2.82 -20.04
C GLN A 235 7.43 3.67 -19.42
N PHE A 236 7.76 3.38 -18.18
CA PHE A 236 8.67 4.19 -17.37
C PHE A 236 9.93 3.42 -17.02
N SER A 237 11.09 4.07 -17.14
CA SER A 237 12.35 3.55 -16.61
C SER A 237 13.03 4.61 -15.76
N ILE A 238 13.43 4.23 -14.55
CA ILE A 238 14.07 5.10 -13.58
C ILE A 238 15.48 4.57 -13.39
N ARG A 239 16.47 5.40 -13.73
CA ARG A 239 17.86 4.98 -13.79
C ARG A 239 18.75 5.68 -12.77
N GLY A 240 19.89 5.05 -12.48
CA GLY A 240 20.90 5.60 -11.59
C GLY A 240 20.55 5.43 -10.11
N LEU A 241 19.83 4.36 -9.78
CA LEU A 241 19.38 4.10 -8.41
C LEU A 241 20.44 3.43 -7.52
N ALA A 242 21.50 2.87 -8.10
CA ALA A 242 22.54 2.16 -7.34
C ALA A 242 23.36 3.09 -6.41
N ASP A 243 23.57 4.33 -6.84
CA ASP A 243 24.36 5.34 -6.11
C ASP A 243 23.50 6.54 -5.69
N LEU A 244 22.26 6.27 -5.27
CA LEU A 244 21.30 7.29 -4.92
C LEU A 244 21.70 8.01 -3.63
N GLU A 245 21.65 9.35 -3.63
CA GLU A 245 21.82 10.19 -2.44
C GLU A 245 20.48 10.78 -1.96
N PRO A 246 20.36 11.11 -0.66
CA PRO A 246 19.15 11.73 -0.13
C PRO A 246 18.78 13.01 -0.88
N GLY A 247 17.54 13.10 -1.33
CA GLY A 247 17.03 14.27 -2.05
C GLY A 247 17.62 14.48 -3.44
N GLN A 248 18.25 13.44 -4.02
CA GLN A 248 18.80 13.50 -5.37
C GLN A 248 17.70 13.59 -6.42
N GLU A 249 17.98 14.30 -7.51
CA GLU A 249 17.17 14.24 -8.72
C GLU A 249 17.51 13.00 -9.56
N VAL A 250 16.49 12.31 -10.04
CA VAL A 250 16.62 11.14 -10.90
C VAL A 250 15.95 11.38 -12.24
N VAL A 251 16.49 10.77 -13.29
CA VAL A 251 15.90 10.82 -14.62
C VAL A 251 14.87 9.71 -14.76
N VAL A 252 13.66 10.08 -15.16
CA VAL A 252 12.58 9.17 -15.52
C VAL A 252 12.43 9.18 -17.02
N GLU A 253 12.85 8.10 -17.67
CA GLU A 253 12.66 7.87 -19.10
C GLU A 253 11.22 7.41 -19.36
N VAL A 254 10.57 7.96 -20.38
CA VAL A 254 9.20 7.61 -20.77
C VAL A 254 9.21 7.10 -22.20
N THR A 255 8.82 5.86 -22.40
CA THR A 255 8.55 5.33 -23.75
C THR A 255 7.05 5.42 -23.99
N ARG A 256 6.64 6.24 -24.96
CA ARG A 256 5.25 6.46 -25.33
C ARG A 256 4.66 5.27 -26.09
N ALA A 257 3.33 5.20 -26.14
CA ALA A 257 2.62 4.15 -26.88
C ALA A 257 2.99 4.09 -28.38
N ASP A 258 3.38 5.23 -28.97
CA ASP A 258 3.82 5.34 -30.37
C ASP A 258 5.33 5.04 -30.56
N GLY A 259 6.04 4.67 -29.50
CA GLY A 259 7.47 4.36 -29.51
C GLY A 259 8.39 5.57 -29.33
N ARG A 260 7.87 6.80 -29.25
CA ARG A 260 8.69 7.98 -28.91
C ARG A 260 9.27 7.83 -27.52
N ARG A 261 10.43 8.42 -27.33
CA ARG A 261 11.11 8.46 -26.02
C ARG A 261 11.21 9.91 -25.57
N ASP A 262 10.71 10.14 -24.38
CA ASP A 262 10.81 11.40 -23.66
C ASP A 262 11.49 11.14 -22.31
N SER A 263 11.81 12.18 -21.58
CA SER A 263 12.26 12.07 -20.19
C SER A 263 11.89 13.32 -19.40
N PHE A 264 11.77 13.15 -18.11
CA PHE A 264 11.67 14.26 -17.16
C PHE A 264 12.53 13.94 -15.94
N THR A 265 12.76 14.94 -15.10
CA THR A 265 13.52 14.78 -13.87
C THR A 265 12.57 14.83 -12.70
N ALA A 266 12.71 13.89 -11.77
CA ALA A 266 11.93 13.86 -10.54
C ALA A 266 12.87 13.91 -9.33
N LEU A 267 12.41 14.56 -8.25
CA LEU A 267 13.10 14.59 -6.98
C LEU A 267 12.84 13.27 -6.24
N CYS A 268 13.90 12.56 -5.89
CA CYS A 268 13.80 11.42 -4.98
C CYS A 268 13.50 11.91 -3.57
N ARG A 269 12.42 11.45 -2.99
CA ARG A 269 11.95 11.84 -1.67
C ARG A 269 12.37 10.86 -0.57
N ILE A 270 13.57 10.30 -0.69
CA ILE A 270 14.32 9.75 0.43
C ILE A 270 15.11 10.94 1.00
N ASP A 271 14.68 11.44 2.13
CA ASP A 271 15.09 12.79 2.58
C ASP A 271 16.29 12.75 3.56
N THR A 272 16.65 11.57 4.08
CA THR A 272 17.70 11.41 5.09
C THR A 272 18.62 10.21 4.81
N ALA A 273 19.86 10.27 5.32
CA ALA A 273 20.80 9.15 5.24
C ALA A 273 20.26 7.87 5.91
N ASN A 274 19.55 7.99 7.04
CA ASN A 274 18.94 6.85 7.72
C ASN A 274 17.85 6.18 6.88
N GLU A 275 17.10 6.94 6.09
CA GLU A 275 16.11 6.38 5.17
C GLU A 275 16.75 5.66 3.97
N MET A 276 18.01 5.98 3.64
CA MET A 276 18.77 5.28 2.58
C MET A 276 19.22 3.89 3.02
N GLU A 277 19.33 3.65 4.33
CA GLU A 277 19.74 2.34 4.87
C GLU A 277 18.62 1.29 4.80
N TYR A 278 17.36 1.73 4.61
CA TYR A 278 16.21 0.84 4.46
C TYR A 278 16.06 0.33 3.02
#